data_ab2e4d97bd04955b0cc1c2cb8950c88b
#
_entry.id   ab2e4d97bd04955b0cc1c2cb8950c88b
#
_cell.length_a   1.000
_cell.length_b   1.000
_cell.length_c   1.000
_cell.angle_alpha   90.00
_cell.angle_beta   90.00
_cell.angle_gamma   90.00
#
_symmetry.space_group_name_H-M   'P 1'
#
loop_
_entity.id
_entity.type
_entity.pdbx_description
1 polymer ?
#
loop_
_entity_poly.entity_id
_entity_poly.type
_entity_poly.pdbx_seq_one_letter_code
_entity_poly.pdbx_strand_id
1 'polypeptide(L)'
;MGINEIYTLCRFTFDSKMDTNLDKERAKERKGEILHTFERMIMYAVQNDISSILIAGDMFDVKNISATARNVVLYNIVGHPEITFYYLRGNHDNDNFLSGMELSRENAESAYTSLVLDSKKFNIVMLHGQESKSAVKDRAEIINLKALRNKGIDYLALGHIHIHKMEKLDARGTYCYAGCLEGRGFDECGEHGFVVLDIDEDTGTYTCEFVPFAPRKLYTVNVDVTDCGTTAEMISKAALDIQNVGCDDEALVKIVLKGLLDVECEKDIVYFQSRFRQRFYYVKVYDETRLKIDIGDYMLDESLKGEYVRQVMEDQSIPEEDKKIIIRYGLQAIAGEEVQ
;
A
#
# COMPACT_ATOMS: atom_id res chain seq x y z
N MET A 1 -27.39 -28.45 6.60
CA MET A 1 -26.19 -28.13 5.83
C MET A 1 -25.99 -26.64 5.99
N GLY A 2 -25.20 -26.26 6.96
CA GLY A 2 -24.92 -24.85 7.23
C GLY A 2 -23.51 -24.54 6.76
N ILE A 3 -23.36 -24.18 5.50
CA ILE A 3 -22.15 -23.49 5.02
C ILE A 3 -22.40 -22.02 5.34
N ASN A 4 -21.69 -21.47 6.32
CA ASN A 4 -21.72 -20.05 6.62
C ASN A 4 -20.52 -19.38 5.96
N GLU A 5 -20.72 -18.81 4.80
CA GLU A 5 -19.72 -17.98 4.17
C GLU A 5 -19.69 -16.58 4.81
N ILE A 6 -18.50 -16.14 5.20
CA ILE A 6 -18.28 -14.89 5.89
C ILE A 6 -17.22 -14.09 5.14
N TYR A 7 -17.48 -12.82 4.85
CA TYR A 7 -16.44 -11.92 4.35
C TYR A 7 -15.69 -11.24 5.47
N THR A 8 -14.39 -11.19 5.34
CA THR A 8 -13.53 -10.37 6.20
C THR A 8 -12.93 -9.25 5.41
N LEU A 9 -13.12 -8.03 5.90
CA LEU A 9 -12.57 -6.80 5.35
C LEU A 9 -11.80 -6.07 6.43
N CYS A 10 -10.73 -5.41 6.04
CA CYS A 10 -9.93 -4.65 6.98
C CYS A 10 -10.23 -3.16 6.93
N ARG A 11 -10.42 -2.56 5.71
CA ARG A 11 -10.49 -1.11 5.59
C ARG A 11 -11.14 -0.69 4.28
N PHE A 12 -12.04 0.32 4.33
CA PHE A 12 -12.60 0.92 3.12
C PHE A 12 -11.94 2.24 2.74
N THR A 13 -11.48 3.00 3.73
CA THR A 13 -10.81 4.30 3.55
C THR A 13 -11.59 5.31 2.71
N PHE A 14 -12.91 5.37 2.91
CA PHE A 14 -13.73 6.39 2.27
C PHE A 14 -13.24 7.79 2.64
N ASP A 15 -13.29 8.71 1.67
CA ASP A 15 -12.87 10.11 1.79
C ASP A 15 -11.37 10.34 2.09
N SER A 16 -10.53 9.32 2.06
CA SER A 16 -9.09 9.49 2.27
C SER A 16 -8.43 10.34 1.20
N LYS A 17 -7.30 10.97 1.54
CA LYS A 17 -6.44 11.61 0.56
C LYS A 17 -5.78 10.53 -0.31
N MET A 18 -5.77 10.77 -1.61
CA MET A 18 -5.04 9.93 -2.56
C MET A 18 -3.57 10.36 -2.57
N ASP A 19 -2.68 9.49 -2.10
CA ASP A 19 -1.25 9.79 -1.97
C ASP A 19 -0.46 9.64 -3.29
N THR A 20 -1.17 9.51 -4.41
CA THR A 20 -0.60 9.37 -5.75
C THR A 20 -0.29 10.71 -6.44
N ASN A 21 -0.61 11.85 -5.83
CA ASN A 21 -0.54 13.19 -6.45
C ASN A 21 -1.34 13.28 -7.77
N LEU A 22 -2.50 12.65 -7.82
CA LEU A 22 -3.43 12.75 -8.93
C LEU A 22 -3.92 14.19 -9.13
N ASP A 23 -4.23 14.54 -10.37
CA ASP A 23 -4.97 15.77 -10.63
C ASP A 23 -6.38 15.70 -9.98
N LYS A 24 -7.04 16.85 -9.88
CA LYS A 24 -8.32 16.96 -9.16
C LYS A 24 -9.44 16.09 -9.76
N GLU A 25 -9.45 15.91 -11.08
CA GLU A 25 -10.45 15.09 -11.77
C GLU A 25 -10.25 13.62 -11.46
N ARG A 26 -9.03 13.10 -11.65
CA ARG A 26 -8.70 11.71 -11.35
C ARG A 26 -8.82 11.38 -9.86
N ALA A 27 -8.44 12.31 -8.98
CA ALA A 27 -8.65 12.14 -7.55
C ALA A 27 -10.14 12.02 -7.18
N LYS A 28 -11.02 12.76 -7.85
CA LYS A 28 -12.47 12.65 -7.67
C LYS A 28 -13.02 11.34 -8.24
N GLU A 29 -12.54 10.93 -9.41
CA GLU A 29 -12.89 9.67 -10.06
C GLU A 29 -12.52 8.49 -9.15
N ARG A 30 -11.27 8.43 -8.66
CA ARG A 30 -10.81 7.39 -7.73
C ARG A 30 -11.62 7.31 -6.44
N LYS A 31 -12.02 8.43 -5.86
CA LYS A 31 -12.93 8.43 -4.71
C LYS A 31 -14.29 7.82 -5.04
N GLY A 32 -14.82 8.08 -6.23
CA GLY A 32 -16.04 7.45 -6.72
C GLY A 32 -15.86 5.95 -6.94
N GLU A 33 -14.73 5.51 -7.48
CA GLU A 33 -14.40 4.09 -7.69
C GLU A 33 -14.38 3.31 -6.37
N ILE A 34 -13.78 3.83 -5.31
CA ILE A 34 -13.76 3.17 -3.99
C ILE A 34 -15.19 2.92 -3.48
N LEU A 35 -16.09 3.91 -3.62
CA LEU A 35 -17.49 3.74 -3.24
C LEU A 35 -18.18 2.68 -4.10
N HIS A 36 -17.95 2.72 -5.41
CA HIS A 36 -18.53 1.74 -6.33
C HIS A 36 -17.98 0.32 -6.10
N THR A 37 -16.71 0.19 -5.75
CA THR A 37 -16.13 -1.12 -5.40
C THR A 37 -16.76 -1.68 -4.12
N PHE A 38 -17.09 -0.83 -3.15
CA PHE A 38 -17.91 -1.25 -2.00
C PHE A 38 -19.28 -1.78 -2.40
N GLU A 39 -20.01 -1.05 -3.25
CA GLU A 39 -21.31 -1.50 -3.77
C GLU A 39 -21.21 -2.83 -4.52
N ARG A 40 -20.21 -2.97 -5.39
CA ARG A 40 -19.93 -4.23 -6.10
C ARG A 40 -19.64 -5.39 -5.15
N MET A 41 -18.90 -5.15 -4.07
CA MET A 41 -18.61 -6.15 -3.07
C MET A 41 -19.88 -6.63 -2.34
N ILE A 42 -20.79 -5.71 -1.98
CA ILE A 42 -22.09 -6.09 -1.40
C ILE A 42 -22.89 -6.92 -2.40
N MET A 43 -22.93 -6.52 -3.66
CA MET A 43 -23.59 -7.30 -4.72
C MET A 43 -22.96 -8.68 -4.92
N TYR A 44 -21.64 -8.77 -4.81
CA TYR A 44 -20.94 -10.07 -4.85
C TYR A 44 -21.36 -10.94 -3.64
N ALA A 45 -21.49 -10.36 -2.45
CA ALA A 45 -21.98 -11.07 -1.27
C ALA A 45 -23.39 -11.64 -1.50
N VAL A 46 -24.30 -10.82 -2.02
CA VAL A 46 -25.68 -11.25 -2.36
C VAL A 46 -25.70 -12.38 -3.40
N GLN A 47 -24.89 -12.26 -4.45
CA GLN A 47 -24.82 -13.24 -5.55
C GLN A 47 -24.24 -14.59 -5.13
N ASN A 48 -23.43 -14.62 -4.08
CA ASN A 48 -22.78 -15.82 -3.56
C ASN A 48 -23.39 -16.27 -2.22
N ASP A 49 -24.61 -15.82 -1.88
CA ASP A 49 -25.34 -16.21 -0.67
C ASP A 49 -24.58 -15.98 0.66
N ILE A 50 -23.71 -14.97 0.69
CA ILE A 50 -22.91 -14.66 1.88
C ILE A 50 -23.73 -13.95 2.93
N SER A 51 -23.85 -14.55 4.08
CA SER A 51 -24.72 -14.09 5.14
C SER A 51 -24.10 -13.09 6.12
N SER A 52 -22.76 -12.94 6.11
CA SER A 52 -22.06 -12.13 7.09
C SER A 52 -20.85 -11.41 6.52
N ILE A 53 -20.68 -10.13 6.90
CA ILE A 53 -19.51 -9.31 6.54
C ILE A 53 -18.87 -8.78 7.83
N LEU A 54 -17.56 -9.08 8.00
CA LEU A 54 -16.75 -8.59 9.11
C LEU A 54 -15.89 -7.41 8.64
N ILE A 55 -16.02 -6.27 9.31
CA ILE A 55 -15.25 -5.06 9.02
C ILE A 55 -14.37 -4.75 10.23
N ALA A 56 -13.07 -5.01 10.11
CA ALA A 56 -12.11 -4.89 11.20
C ALA A 56 -11.53 -3.47 11.34
N GLY A 57 -12.38 -2.46 11.29
CA GLY A 57 -12.06 -1.06 11.58
C GLY A 57 -11.71 -0.20 10.36
N ASP A 58 -11.55 1.11 10.62
CA ASP A 58 -11.16 2.14 9.65
C ASP A 58 -12.01 2.17 8.36
N MET A 59 -13.33 2.20 8.54
CA MET A 59 -14.25 2.40 7.43
C MET A 59 -14.08 3.79 6.81
N PHE A 60 -13.73 4.78 7.61
CA PHE A 60 -13.52 6.17 7.20
C PHE A 60 -12.15 6.67 7.67
N ASP A 61 -11.41 7.33 6.79
CA ASP A 61 -10.05 7.83 7.09
C ASP A 61 -10.02 9.32 7.53
N VAL A 62 -11.18 9.95 7.67
CA VAL A 62 -11.28 11.39 7.99
C VAL A 62 -12.31 11.65 9.07
N LYS A 63 -12.02 12.68 9.91
CA LYS A 63 -12.95 13.14 10.95
C LYS A 63 -14.30 13.61 10.39
N ASN A 64 -14.31 14.13 9.15
CA ASN A 64 -15.51 14.65 8.49
C ASN A 64 -15.83 13.78 7.26
N ILE A 65 -16.74 12.84 7.44
CA ILE A 65 -17.24 11.95 6.38
C ILE A 65 -18.12 12.76 5.43
N SER A 66 -17.91 12.62 4.11
CA SER A 66 -18.81 13.24 3.12
C SER A 66 -20.23 12.65 3.21
N ALA A 67 -21.22 13.49 2.94
CA ALA A 67 -22.62 13.02 2.90
C ALA A 67 -22.80 11.89 1.87
N THR A 68 -22.07 11.95 0.75
CA THR A 68 -22.10 10.93 -0.31
C THR A 68 -21.59 9.58 0.23
N ALA A 69 -20.40 9.53 0.80
CA ALA A 69 -19.84 8.29 1.35
C ALA A 69 -20.72 7.69 2.44
N ARG A 70 -21.19 8.54 3.36
CA ARG A 70 -22.10 8.12 4.44
C ARG A 70 -23.40 7.52 3.87
N ASN A 71 -24.02 8.18 2.90
CA ASN A 71 -25.29 7.72 2.33
C ASN A 71 -25.11 6.42 1.56
N VAL A 72 -24.04 6.25 0.78
CA VAL A 72 -23.74 5.01 0.06
C VAL A 72 -23.60 3.85 1.04
N VAL A 73 -22.82 4.02 2.10
CA VAL A 73 -22.62 2.97 3.11
C VAL A 73 -23.93 2.62 3.81
N LEU A 74 -24.67 3.62 4.30
CA LEU A 74 -25.95 3.39 4.99
C LEU A 74 -26.97 2.73 4.06
N TYR A 75 -27.10 3.18 2.82
CA TYR A 75 -28.04 2.62 1.84
C TYR A 75 -27.75 1.13 1.60
N ASN A 76 -26.48 0.77 1.43
CA ASN A 76 -26.08 -0.62 1.17
C ASN A 76 -26.26 -1.50 2.43
N ILE A 77 -25.93 -1.02 3.63
CA ILE A 77 -26.14 -1.79 4.87
C ILE A 77 -27.63 -1.99 5.14
N VAL A 78 -28.45 -0.94 5.03
CA VAL A 78 -29.89 -1.01 5.33
C VAL A 78 -30.65 -1.71 4.21
N GLY A 79 -30.19 -1.58 2.95
CA GLY A 79 -30.82 -2.17 1.78
C GLY A 79 -30.67 -3.68 1.65
N HIS A 80 -29.73 -4.29 2.42
CA HIS A 80 -29.42 -5.73 2.39
C HIS A 80 -29.62 -6.38 3.78
N PRO A 81 -30.87 -6.52 4.26
CA PRO A 81 -31.16 -7.10 5.58
C PRO A 81 -30.81 -8.60 5.66
N GLU A 82 -30.57 -9.26 4.53
CA GLU A 82 -30.09 -10.64 4.43
C GLU A 82 -28.62 -10.79 4.86
N ILE A 83 -27.84 -9.69 4.88
CA ILE A 83 -26.45 -9.69 5.28
C ILE A 83 -26.30 -9.10 6.68
N THR A 84 -25.63 -9.83 7.58
CA THR A 84 -25.27 -9.33 8.90
C THR A 84 -23.91 -8.65 8.85
N PHE A 85 -23.86 -7.38 9.19
CA PHE A 85 -22.60 -6.62 9.25
C PHE A 85 -22.07 -6.59 10.69
N TYR A 86 -20.86 -7.10 10.86
CA TYR A 86 -20.10 -6.99 12.10
C TYR A 86 -19.01 -5.94 11.91
N TYR A 87 -19.08 -4.89 12.68
CA TYR A 87 -18.16 -3.78 12.58
C TYR A 87 -17.38 -3.57 13.87
N LEU A 88 -16.05 -3.57 13.76
CA LEU A 88 -15.16 -3.12 14.82
C LEU A 88 -14.64 -1.74 14.45
N ARG A 89 -14.69 -0.80 15.39
CA ARG A 89 -14.17 0.55 15.19
C ARG A 89 -12.65 0.54 15.10
N GLY A 90 -12.09 1.25 14.12
CA GLY A 90 -10.67 1.52 13.99
C GLY A 90 -10.28 2.89 14.58
N ASN A 91 -8.99 3.18 14.62
CA ASN A 91 -8.45 4.41 15.21
C ASN A 91 -8.72 5.69 14.39
N HIS A 92 -9.16 5.57 13.14
CA HIS A 92 -9.55 6.68 12.26
C HIS A 92 -11.06 6.94 12.22
N ASP A 93 -11.88 6.02 12.72
CA ASP A 93 -13.34 6.15 12.69
C ASP A 93 -13.86 7.15 13.75
N ASN A 94 -14.85 7.96 13.37
CA ASN A 94 -15.44 8.98 14.25
C ASN A 94 -16.45 8.38 15.26
N ASP A 95 -16.52 8.97 16.46
CA ASP A 95 -17.36 8.52 17.61
C ASP A 95 -18.86 8.39 17.32
N ASN A 96 -19.34 8.96 16.22
CA ASN A 96 -20.78 9.12 15.99
C ASN A 96 -21.39 8.09 15.02
N PHE A 97 -20.65 7.06 14.56
CA PHE A 97 -21.17 6.19 13.50
C PHE A 97 -21.64 4.83 14.00
N LEU A 98 -20.92 4.15 14.86
CA LEU A 98 -21.28 2.84 15.46
C LEU A 98 -20.53 2.63 16.80
N SER A 99 -21.06 1.82 17.69
CA SER A 99 -20.43 1.52 18.98
C SER A 99 -19.69 0.19 18.96
N GLY A 100 -18.41 0.21 19.29
CA GLY A 100 -17.58 -0.95 19.54
C GLY A 100 -16.64 -0.70 20.71
N MET A 101 -15.96 -1.74 21.21
CA MET A 101 -14.94 -1.58 22.24
C MET A 101 -13.59 -1.29 21.59
N GLU A 102 -13.10 -0.07 21.73
CA GLU A 102 -11.76 0.31 21.30
C GLU A 102 -10.71 -0.24 22.27
N LEU A 103 -9.63 -0.83 21.74
CA LEU A 103 -8.48 -1.19 22.55
C LEU A 103 -7.72 0.07 22.95
N SER A 104 -7.69 0.35 24.26
CA SER A 104 -6.89 1.41 24.86
C SER A 104 -5.69 0.83 25.62
N ARG A 105 -4.75 1.69 26.01
CA ARG A 105 -3.63 1.27 26.88
C ARG A 105 -4.09 0.65 28.19
N GLU A 106 -5.24 1.06 28.68
CA GLU A 106 -5.79 0.66 29.98
C GLU A 106 -6.53 -0.68 29.88
N ASN A 107 -7.13 -1.03 28.74
CA ASN A 107 -7.97 -2.20 28.60
C ASN A 107 -7.37 -3.35 27.75
N ALA A 108 -6.31 -3.10 26.96
CA ALA A 108 -5.77 -4.10 26.01
C ALA A 108 -5.32 -5.39 26.73
N GLU A 109 -4.61 -5.30 27.85
CA GLU A 109 -4.15 -6.46 28.58
C GLU A 109 -5.32 -7.21 29.24
N SER A 110 -6.30 -6.48 29.78
CA SER A 110 -7.50 -7.06 30.36
C SER A 110 -8.40 -7.69 29.30
N ALA A 111 -8.51 -7.11 28.11
CA ALA A 111 -9.25 -7.67 26.99
C ALA A 111 -8.69 -9.03 26.55
N TYR A 112 -7.37 -9.18 26.46
CA TYR A 112 -6.76 -10.48 26.11
C TYR A 112 -6.91 -11.52 27.22
N THR A 113 -6.81 -11.12 28.49
CA THR A 113 -6.93 -12.05 29.63
C THR A 113 -8.36 -12.45 29.91
N SER A 114 -9.33 -11.56 29.68
CA SER A 114 -10.77 -11.82 29.87
C SER A 114 -11.42 -12.61 28.74
N LEU A 115 -10.71 -12.82 27.62
CA LEU A 115 -11.24 -13.57 26.49
C LEU A 115 -11.48 -15.05 26.87
N VAL A 116 -12.74 -15.43 26.96
CA VAL A 116 -13.19 -16.80 27.22
C VAL A 116 -14.02 -17.26 26.04
N LEU A 117 -13.54 -18.26 25.33
CA LEU A 117 -14.17 -18.81 24.12
C LEU A 117 -14.60 -20.25 24.35
N ASP A 118 -15.71 -20.65 23.75
CA ASP A 118 -16.16 -22.03 23.75
C ASP A 118 -15.32 -22.86 22.76
N SER A 119 -14.50 -23.76 23.29
CA SER A 119 -13.60 -24.59 22.46
C SER A 119 -14.33 -25.55 21.53
N LYS A 120 -15.63 -25.77 21.71
CA LYS A 120 -16.49 -26.62 20.86
C LYS A 120 -17.09 -25.88 19.67
N LYS A 121 -16.96 -24.55 19.64
CA LYS A 121 -17.44 -23.69 18.55
C LYS A 121 -16.32 -23.19 17.70
N PHE A 122 -16.66 -22.80 16.47
CA PHE A 122 -15.78 -22.01 15.65
C PHE A 122 -15.76 -20.57 16.16
N ASN A 123 -14.58 -20.08 16.53
CA ASN A 123 -14.43 -18.79 17.19
C ASN A 123 -13.71 -17.79 16.28
N ILE A 124 -14.41 -16.73 15.96
CA ILE A 124 -13.85 -15.57 15.23
C ILE A 124 -13.64 -14.44 16.23
N VAL A 125 -12.44 -13.88 16.23
CA VAL A 125 -12.11 -12.69 17.03
C VAL A 125 -11.69 -11.58 16.08
N MET A 126 -12.22 -10.37 16.30
CA MET A 126 -11.87 -9.17 15.52
C MET A 126 -11.07 -8.21 16.38
N LEU A 127 -9.92 -7.75 15.88
CA LEU A 127 -9.11 -6.73 16.54
C LEU A 127 -8.58 -5.74 15.49
N HIS A 128 -8.30 -4.51 15.94
CA HIS A 128 -7.69 -3.48 15.09
C HIS A 128 -6.35 -3.03 15.66
N GLY A 129 -5.28 -3.15 14.88
CA GLY A 129 -3.93 -2.75 15.27
C GLY A 129 -2.86 -3.57 14.55
N GLN A 130 -1.60 -3.18 14.76
CA GLN A 130 -0.45 -3.88 14.22
C GLN A 130 -0.06 -5.06 15.13
N GLU A 131 0.12 -6.23 14.57
CA GLU A 131 0.56 -7.39 15.31
C GLU A 131 2.02 -7.30 15.76
N SER A 132 2.32 -7.85 16.92
CA SER A 132 3.69 -8.07 17.41
C SER A 132 3.86 -9.47 17.96
N LYS A 133 4.98 -10.10 17.62
CA LYS A 133 5.39 -11.41 18.18
C LYS A 133 6.03 -11.29 19.58
N SER A 134 6.31 -10.07 20.04
CA SER A 134 6.84 -9.75 21.36
C SER A 134 5.96 -8.73 22.07
N ALA A 135 5.87 -8.84 23.41
CA ALA A 135 5.13 -7.85 24.19
C ALA A 135 5.81 -6.49 24.07
N VAL A 136 5.11 -5.51 23.52
CA VAL A 136 5.54 -4.12 23.47
C VAL A 136 4.77 -3.36 24.54
N LYS A 137 5.48 -2.78 25.49
CA LYS A 137 4.87 -1.95 26.54
C LYS A 137 4.43 -0.61 25.93
N ASP A 138 3.26 -0.12 26.38
CA ASP A 138 2.77 1.25 26.20
C ASP A 138 2.29 1.67 24.80
N ARG A 139 1.91 0.75 23.92
CA ARG A 139 1.24 1.08 22.65
C ARG A 139 -0.06 0.31 22.47
N ALA A 140 -1.20 1.00 22.57
CA ALA A 140 -2.55 0.41 22.41
C ALA A 140 -2.79 -0.17 21.00
N GLU A 141 -2.10 0.36 20.00
CA GLU A 141 -2.21 -0.07 18.59
C GLU A 141 -1.46 -1.38 18.29
N ILE A 142 -0.77 -1.95 19.29
CA ILE A 142 0.01 -3.18 19.09
C ILE A 142 -0.69 -4.38 19.70
N ILE A 143 -1.07 -5.31 18.82
CA ILE A 143 -1.72 -6.56 19.19
C ILE A 143 -0.66 -7.59 19.57
N ASN A 144 -0.71 -8.05 20.83
CA ASN A 144 0.18 -9.08 21.34
C ASN A 144 -0.30 -10.47 20.93
N LEU A 145 0.17 -10.99 19.79
CA LEU A 145 -0.19 -12.32 19.31
C LEU A 145 0.14 -13.44 20.30
N LYS A 146 1.21 -13.27 21.09
CA LYS A 146 1.58 -14.28 22.10
C LYS A 146 0.53 -14.43 23.18
N ALA A 147 -0.14 -13.34 23.57
CA ALA A 147 -1.22 -13.37 24.56
C ALA A 147 -2.53 -14.00 24.04
N LEU A 148 -2.70 -14.04 22.71
CA LEU A 148 -3.86 -14.62 22.03
C LEU A 148 -3.69 -16.10 21.67
N ARG A 149 -2.48 -16.62 21.69
CA ARG A 149 -2.21 -18.04 21.41
C ARG A 149 -2.88 -18.96 22.43
N ASN A 150 -3.38 -20.09 21.95
CA ASN A 150 -4.03 -21.14 22.75
C ASN A 150 -5.28 -20.66 23.51
N LYS A 151 -5.92 -19.59 23.03
CA LYS A 151 -7.19 -19.07 23.55
C LYS A 151 -8.44 -19.71 22.90
N GLY A 152 -8.25 -20.61 21.95
CA GLY A 152 -9.36 -21.26 21.24
C GLY A 152 -9.88 -20.44 20.05
N ILE A 153 -9.06 -19.56 19.52
CA ILE A 153 -9.38 -18.74 18.31
C ILE A 153 -9.14 -19.61 17.08
N ASP A 154 -10.13 -19.71 16.19
CA ASP A 154 -9.99 -20.35 14.87
C ASP A 154 -9.56 -19.33 13.82
N TYR A 155 -10.17 -18.15 13.83
CA TYR A 155 -9.85 -17.07 12.91
C TYR A 155 -9.76 -15.74 13.64
N LEU A 156 -8.61 -15.09 13.53
CA LEU A 156 -8.38 -13.75 14.09
C LEU A 156 -8.37 -12.74 12.94
N ALA A 157 -9.49 -12.03 12.76
CA ALA A 157 -9.65 -10.97 11.78
C ALA A 157 -8.98 -9.69 12.29
N LEU A 158 -7.95 -9.21 11.59
CA LEU A 158 -7.18 -8.04 11.96
C LEU A 158 -7.38 -6.89 10.98
N GLY A 159 -7.57 -5.68 11.52
CA GLY A 159 -7.54 -4.42 10.80
C GLY A 159 -6.25 -3.64 11.03
N HIS A 160 -6.03 -2.52 10.31
CA HIS A 160 -4.89 -1.61 10.36
C HIS A 160 -3.87 -1.77 9.23
N ILE A 161 -3.48 -2.99 8.86
CA ILE A 161 -2.53 -3.23 7.76
C ILE A 161 -3.29 -3.28 6.43
N HIS A 162 -2.82 -2.52 5.43
CA HIS A 162 -3.51 -2.32 4.16
C HIS A 162 -3.24 -3.42 3.11
N ILE A 163 -2.23 -4.23 3.34
CA ILE A 163 -1.84 -5.33 2.45
C ILE A 163 -2.36 -6.64 3.03
N HIS A 164 -2.88 -7.51 2.16
CA HIS A 164 -3.30 -8.85 2.57
C HIS A 164 -2.14 -9.64 3.17
N LYS A 165 -2.40 -10.22 4.36
CA LYS A 165 -1.43 -11.06 5.06
C LYS A 165 -2.16 -12.09 5.91
N MET A 166 -1.82 -13.37 5.74
CA MET A 166 -2.35 -14.45 6.54
C MET A 166 -1.23 -15.34 7.08
N GLU A 167 -1.23 -15.60 8.37
CA GLU A 167 -0.24 -16.47 9.02
C GLU A 167 -0.90 -17.31 10.11
N LYS A 168 -0.23 -18.38 10.56
CA LYS A 168 -0.67 -19.19 11.69
C LYS A 168 -0.52 -18.42 13.01
N LEU A 169 -1.61 -18.40 13.80
CA LEU A 169 -1.61 -17.90 15.16
C LEU A 169 -1.03 -18.95 16.11
N ASP A 170 -1.57 -20.17 16.05
CA ASP A 170 -1.16 -21.34 16.82
C ASP A 170 -1.54 -22.65 16.10
N ALA A 171 -1.62 -23.77 16.82
CA ALA A 171 -1.98 -25.07 16.22
C ALA A 171 -3.43 -25.12 15.72
N ARG A 172 -4.35 -24.31 16.29
CA ARG A 172 -5.78 -24.29 15.96
C ARG A 172 -6.08 -23.21 14.92
N GLY A 173 -5.60 -21.99 15.12
CA GLY A 173 -6.08 -20.82 14.42
C GLY A 173 -5.08 -20.13 13.51
N THR A 174 -5.63 -19.24 12.69
CA THR A 174 -4.87 -18.31 11.83
C THR A 174 -5.25 -16.86 12.18
N TYR A 175 -4.34 -15.92 11.91
CA TYR A 175 -4.69 -14.51 11.86
C TYR A 175 -4.58 -13.98 10.44
N CYS A 176 -5.43 -13.03 10.12
CA CYS A 176 -5.52 -12.48 8.77
C CYS A 176 -5.78 -10.98 8.79
N TYR A 177 -4.94 -10.25 8.09
CA TYR A 177 -5.24 -8.92 7.57
C TYR A 177 -5.81 -9.11 6.17
N ALA A 178 -7.06 -8.78 5.96
CA ALA A 178 -7.65 -8.83 4.62
C ALA A 178 -7.06 -7.76 3.68
N GLY A 179 -6.47 -6.70 4.23
CA GLY A 179 -6.01 -5.55 3.48
C GLY A 179 -7.12 -4.54 3.20
N CYS A 180 -6.83 -3.50 2.44
CA CYS A 180 -7.84 -2.56 1.99
C CYS A 180 -8.50 -3.04 0.69
N LEU A 181 -9.75 -2.61 0.48
CA LEU A 181 -10.51 -2.99 -0.71
C LEU A 181 -9.93 -2.40 -2.00
N GLU A 182 -9.32 -1.21 -1.91
CA GLU A 182 -8.57 -0.56 -2.99
C GLU A 182 -7.33 0.17 -2.46
N GLY A 183 -6.24 0.14 -3.24
CA GLY A 183 -5.02 0.89 -2.95
C GLY A 183 -5.18 2.39 -3.20
N ARG A 184 -4.58 3.22 -2.33
CA ARG A 184 -4.67 4.69 -2.36
C ARG A 184 -3.37 5.35 -2.82
N GLY A 185 -2.26 4.71 -2.61
CA GLY A 185 -0.93 5.24 -2.87
C GLY A 185 0.07 4.18 -3.28
N PHE A 186 1.24 4.62 -3.73
CA PHE A 186 2.31 3.71 -4.17
C PHE A 186 3.05 3.00 -3.02
N ASP A 187 2.67 3.25 -1.80
CA ASP A 187 3.00 2.46 -0.61
C ASP A 187 2.10 1.23 -0.43
N GLU A 188 0.96 1.21 -1.16
CA GLU A 188 -0.02 0.13 -1.17
C GLU A 188 -0.04 -0.56 -2.55
N CYS A 189 1.12 -0.97 -3.07
CA CYS A 189 1.21 -1.68 -4.36
C CYS A 189 0.69 -3.12 -4.26
N GLY A 190 0.17 -3.63 -5.37
CA GLY A 190 -0.26 -5.02 -5.50
C GLY A 190 -1.76 -5.20 -5.60
N GLU A 191 -2.22 -6.37 -5.20
CA GLU A 191 -3.63 -6.74 -5.25
C GLU A 191 -4.37 -6.28 -3.99
N HIS A 192 -5.58 -5.75 -4.20
CA HIS A 192 -6.49 -5.33 -3.16
C HIS A 192 -7.83 -6.02 -3.32
N GLY A 193 -8.51 -6.27 -2.20
CA GLY A 193 -9.75 -7.03 -2.21
C GLY A 193 -10.21 -7.39 -0.81
N PHE A 194 -10.79 -8.56 -0.67
CA PHE A 194 -11.32 -9.09 0.57
C PHE A 194 -11.02 -10.58 0.72
N VAL A 195 -11.29 -11.11 1.89
CA VAL A 195 -11.12 -12.54 2.19
C VAL A 195 -12.49 -13.17 2.36
N VAL A 196 -12.71 -14.30 1.69
CA VAL A 196 -13.85 -15.20 1.89
C VAL A 196 -13.44 -16.28 2.86
N LEU A 197 -14.23 -16.43 3.93
CA LEU A 197 -14.08 -17.47 4.92
C LEU A 197 -15.30 -18.40 4.79
N ASP A 198 -15.09 -19.60 4.33
CA ASP A 198 -16.11 -20.65 4.22
C ASP A 198 -15.95 -21.62 5.40
N ILE A 199 -16.97 -21.72 6.24
CA ILE A 199 -16.94 -22.48 7.49
C ILE A 199 -17.92 -23.63 7.40
N ASP A 200 -17.43 -24.85 7.54
CA ASP A 200 -18.24 -26.04 7.78
C ASP A 200 -18.49 -26.18 9.28
N GLU A 201 -19.69 -25.81 9.73
CA GLU A 201 -20.05 -25.87 11.13
C GLU A 201 -20.14 -27.30 11.70
N ASP A 202 -20.41 -28.28 10.84
CA ASP A 202 -20.53 -29.69 11.24
C ASP A 202 -19.18 -30.30 11.59
N THR A 203 -18.14 -29.96 10.81
CA THR A 203 -16.77 -30.45 11.01
C THR A 203 -15.88 -29.50 11.78
N GLY A 204 -16.23 -28.23 11.86
CA GLY A 204 -15.41 -27.15 12.41
C GLY A 204 -14.18 -26.83 11.54
N THR A 205 -14.18 -27.27 10.28
CA THR A 205 -13.13 -26.93 9.31
C THR A 205 -13.50 -25.65 8.55
N TYR A 206 -12.51 -24.98 8.00
CA TYR A 206 -12.76 -23.78 7.20
C TYR A 206 -11.72 -23.63 6.08
N THR A 207 -12.13 -22.95 5.03
CA THR A 207 -11.23 -22.42 4.00
C THR A 207 -11.16 -20.91 4.07
N CYS A 208 -10.08 -20.34 3.59
CA CYS A 208 -9.84 -18.91 3.62
C CYS A 208 -9.18 -18.50 2.30
N GLU A 209 -9.89 -17.72 1.48
CA GLU A 209 -9.46 -17.33 0.15
C GLU A 209 -9.42 -15.81 0.04
N PHE A 210 -8.30 -15.26 -0.44
CA PHE A 210 -8.23 -13.85 -0.81
C PHE A 210 -8.78 -13.67 -2.22
N VAL A 211 -9.76 -12.79 -2.36
CA VAL A 211 -10.39 -12.44 -3.62
C VAL A 211 -9.88 -11.07 -4.06
N PRO A 212 -8.98 -10.99 -5.07
CA PRO A 212 -8.60 -9.72 -5.68
C PRO A 212 -9.83 -9.06 -6.30
N PHE A 213 -10.12 -7.81 -5.91
CA PHE A 213 -11.39 -7.19 -6.28
C PHE A 213 -11.27 -5.74 -6.74
N ALA A 214 -10.17 -5.06 -6.43
CA ALA A 214 -9.89 -3.71 -6.90
C ALA A 214 -9.84 -3.65 -8.42
N PRO A 215 -10.53 -2.68 -9.06
CA PRO A 215 -10.50 -2.54 -10.51
C PRO A 215 -9.13 -2.09 -11.03
N ARG A 216 -8.33 -1.42 -10.20
CA ARG A 216 -6.99 -0.92 -10.57
C ARG A 216 -5.94 -1.38 -9.58
N LYS A 217 -4.79 -1.76 -10.12
CA LYS A 217 -3.60 -2.10 -9.33
C LYS A 217 -2.59 -0.94 -9.33
N LEU A 218 -1.83 -0.85 -8.26
CA LEU A 218 -0.72 0.09 -8.16
C LEU A 218 0.61 -0.66 -8.28
N TYR A 219 1.52 -0.12 -9.10
CA TYR A 219 2.83 -0.71 -9.31
C TYR A 219 3.93 0.31 -9.09
N THR A 220 5.02 -0.12 -8.47
CA THR A 220 6.29 0.61 -8.46
C THR A 220 7.31 -0.18 -9.24
N VAL A 221 7.76 0.37 -10.36
CA VAL A 221 8.75 -0.23 -11.26
C VAL A 221 10.07 0.51 -11.12
N ASN A 222 11.09 -0.16 -10.59
CA ASN A 222 12.43 0.38 -10.55
C ASN A 222 13.15 0.01 -11.84
N VAL A 223 13.68 1.00 -12.56
CA VAL A 223 14.34 0.84 -13.85
C VAL A 223 15.80 1.26 -13.70
N ASP A 224 16.70 0.32 -13.89
CA ASP A 224 18.14 0.63 -13.94
C ASP A 224 18.51 1.14 -15.32
N VAL A 225 18.76 2.45 -15.39
CA VAL A 225 19.16 3.15 -16.62
C VAL A 225 20.67 3.39 -16.70
N THR A 226 21.46 2.68 -15.89
CA THR A 226 22.93 2.78 -15.95
C THR A 226 23.42 2.58 -17.38
N ASP A 227 24.35 3.43 -17.79
CA ASP A 227 24.98 3.48 -19.13
C ASP A 227 24.01 3.73 -20.29
N CYS A 228 22.78 4.21 -20.07
CA CYS A 228 21.95 4.77 -21.12
C CYS A 228 22.51 6.12 -21.58
N GLY A 229 22.67 6.31 -22.90
CA GLY A 229 23.09 7.56 -23.50
C GLY A 229 21.91 8.46 -23.88
N THR A 230 20.71 7.91 -24.03
CA THR A 230 19.54 8.63 -24.55
C THR A 230 18.25 8.28 -23.82
N THR A 231 17.29 9.21 -23.87
CA THR A 231 15.94 8.98 -23.36
C THR A 231 15.25 7.77 -24.05
N ALA A 232 15.55 7.51 -25.32
CA ALA A 232 14.97 6.38 -26.07
C ALA A 232 15.43 5.02 -25.50
N GLU A 233 16.69 4.91 -25.10
CA GLU A 233 17.21 3.71 -24.44
C GLU A 233 16.58 3.50 -23.06
N MET A 234 16.41 4.58 -22.28
CA MET A 234 15.71 4.53 -21.00
C MET A 234 14.26 4.05 -21.15
N ILE A 235 13.54 4.57 -22.18
CA ILE A 235 12.17 4.15 -22.49
C ILE A 235 12.13 2.66 -22.82
N SER A 236 13.10 2.16 -23.59
CA SER A 236 13.17 0.74 -23.98
C SER A 236 13.39 -0.16 -22.78
N LYS A 237 14.31 0.20 -21.86
CA LYS A 237 14.51 -0.52 -20.60
C LYS A 237 13.26 -0.51 -19.73
N ALA A 238 12.65 0.68 -19.54
CA ALA A 238 11.42 0.80 -18.74
C ALA A 238 10.26 -0.02 -19.32
N ALA A 239 10.10 -0.05 -20.64
CA ALA A 239 9.07 -0.85 -21.29
C ALA A 239 9.26 -2.34 -21.02
N LEU A 240 10.49 -2.84 -21.02
CA LEU A 240 10.82 -4.22 -20.71
C LEU A 240 10.53 -4.54 -19.23
N ASP A 241 10.96 -3.69 -18.30
CA ASP A 241 10.73 -3.90 -16.88
C ASP A 241 9.25 -3.86 -16.53
N ILE A 242 8.49 -2.92 -17.11
CA ILE A 242 7.03 -2.83 -16.98
C ILE A 242 6.34 -4.10 -17.51
N GLN A 243 6.82 -4.65 -18.64
CA GLN A 243 6.31 -5.90 -19.19
C GLN A 243 6.62 -7.09 -18.28
N ASN A 244 7.82 -7.16 -17.71
CA ASN A 244 8.23 -8.22 -16.78
C ASN A 244 7.41 -8.20 -15.49
N VAL A 245 7.05 -7.00 -14.99
CA VAL A 245 6.17 -6.83 -13.82
C VAL A 245 4.72 -7.20 -14.13
N GLY A 246 4.30 -7.13 -15.41
CA GLY A 246 2.94 -7.47 -15.84
C GLY A 246 1.91 -6.38 -15.51
N CYS A 247 2.29 -5.09 -15.61
CA CYS A 247 1.37 -3.98 -15.40
C CYS A 247 0.27 -3.99 -16.47
N ASP A 248 -0.99 -3.97 -16.04
CA ASP A 248 -2.15 -3.79 -16.92
C ASP A 248 -2.36 -2.32 -17.31
N ASP A 249 -3.13 -2.08 -18.37
CA ASP A 249 -3.31 -0.73 -18.92
C ASP A 249 -4.18 0.18 -18.01
N GLU A 250 -4.99 -0.42 -17.13
CA GLU A 250 -5.81 0.30 -16.13
C GLU A 250 -5.04 0.65 -14.86
N ALA A 251 -3.76 0.28 -14.77
CA ALA A 251 -2.94 0.47 -13.59
C ALA A 251 -2.52 1.91 -13.34
N LEU A 252 -2.19 2.18 -12.07
CA LEU A 252 -1.38 3.34 -11.66
C LEU A 252 0.08 2.88 -11.54
N VAL A 253 0.98 3.50 -12.31
CA VAL A 253 2.38 3.08 -12.39
C VAL A 253 3.31 4.20 -11.92
N LYS A 254 4.11 3.88 -10.90
CA LYS A 254 5.26 4.70 -10.46
C LYS A 254 6.52 4.10 -11.06
N ILE A 255 7.20 4.86 -11.92
CA ILE A 255 8.48 4.48 -12.49
C ILE A 255 9.57 5.23 -11.74
N VAL A 256 10.54 4.50 -11.19
CA VAL A 256 11.70 5.08 -10.51
C VAL A 256 12.95 4.76 -11.33
N LEU A 257 13.51 5.79 -11.96
CA LEU A 257 14.75 5.67 -12.71
C LEU A 257 15.93 5.68 -11.73
N LYS A 258 16.79 4.69 -11.80
CA LYS A 258 17.97 4.53 -10.94
C LYS A 258 19.20 4.24 -11.77
N GLY A 259 20.35 4.46 -11.19
CA GLY A 259 21.63 4.12 -11.83
C GLY A 259 22.53 5.31 -12.06
N LEU A 260 23.60 5.06 -12.80
CA LEU A 260 24.65 6.03 -13.10
C LEU A 260 24.59 6.40 -14.58
N LEU A 261 24.42 7.69 -14.87
CA LEU A 261 24.37 8.23 -16.21
C LEU A 261 25.58 9.10 -16.48
N ASP A 262 26.08 9.04 -17.70
CA ASP A 262 27.11 9.97 -18.17
C ASP A 262 26.58 11.41 -18.21
N VAL A 263 27.43 12.38 -18.02
CA VAL A 263 27.10 13.82 -18.10
C VAL A 263 26.62 14.24 -19.50
N GLU A 264 26.99 13.49 -20.53
CA GLU A 264 26.55 13.69 -21.92
C GLU A 264 25.21 13.01 -22.24
N CYS A 265 24.61 12.31 -21.28
CA CYS A 265 23.35 11.60 -21.49
C CYS A 265 22.20 12.58 -21.77
N GLU A 266 21.56 12.39 -22.94
CA GLU A 266 20.35 13.13 -23.30
C GLU A 266 19.16 12.60 -22.52
N LYS A 267 18.80 13.29 -21.42
CA LYS A 267 17.71 12.90 -20.51
C LYS A 267 16.57 13.91 -20.56
N ASP A 268 15.41 13.49 -21.10
CA ASP A 268 14.16 14.24 -21.09
C ASP A 268 13.07 13.44 -20.35
N ILE A 269 12.88 13.78 -19.06
CA ILE A 269 11.90 13.10 -18.19
C ILE A 269 10.47 13.40 -18.61
N VAL A 270 10.17 14.58 -19.15
CA VAL A 270 8.83 14.96 -19.62
C VAL A 270 8.46 14.10 -20.84
N TYR A 271 9.36 13.99 -21.80
CA TYR A 271 9.17 13.11 -22.95
C TYR A 271 9.06 11.65 -22.51
N PHE A 272 9.95 11.17 -21.65
CA PHE A 272 9.90 9.83 -21.08
C PHE A 272 8.52 9.53 -20.49
N GLN A 273 8.04 10.37 -19.57
CA GLN A 273 6.73 10.19 -18.93
C GLN A 273 5.57 10.22 -19.94
N SER A 274 5.65 11.08 -20.97
CA SER A 274 4.60 11.20 -21.99
C SER A 274 4.36 9.90 -22.75
N ARG A 275 5.42 9.08 -22.94
CA ARG A 275 5.33 7.79 -23.65
C ARG A 275 4.49 6.77 -22.92
N PHE A 276 4.50 6.79 -21.59
CA PHE A 276 3.75 5.83 -20.77
C PHE A 276 2.37 6.34 -20.36
N ARG A 277 2.14 7.66 -20.32
CA ARG A 277 0.82 8.26 -20.01
C ARG A 277 -0.30 7.86 -20.97
N GLN A 278 0.03 7.48 -22.19
CA GLN A 278 -0.96 7.04 -23.18
C GLN A 278 -1.40 5.60 -22.99
N ARG A 279 -0.61 4.82 -22.24
CA ARG A 279 -0.86 3.39 -22.01
C ARG A 279 -1.59 3.13 -20.71
N PHE A 280 -1.20 3.81 -19.64
CA PHE A 280 -1.70 3.52 -18.29
C PHE A 280 -2.69 4.59 -17.82
N TYR A 281 -3.59 4.21 -16.91
CA TYR A 281 -4.52 5.15 -16.29
C TYR A 281 -3.78 6.34 -15.66
N TYR A 282 -2.67 6.07 -14.96
CA TYR A 282 -1.82 7.10 -14.37
C TYR A 282 -0.36 6.68 -14.34
N VAL A 283 0.53 7.62 -14.67
CA VAL A 283 1.98 7.41 -14.61
C VAL A 283 2.66 8.55 -13.88
N LYS A 284 3.52 8.20 -12.93
CA LYS A 284 4.42 9.13 -12.28
C LYS A 284 5.86 8.63 -12.40
N VAL A 285 6.77 9.53 -12.76
CA VAL A 285 8.18 9.22 -12.90
C VAL A 285 8.95 9.93 -11.79
N TYR A 286 9.85 9.22 -11.15
CA TYR A 286 10.83 9.73 -10.22
C TYR A 286 12.22 9.48 -10.78
N ASP A 287 13.02 10.53 -10.82
CA ASP A 287 14.42 10.46 -11.25
C ASP A 287 15.31 10.40 -10.01
N GLU A 288 15.85 9.22 -9.75
CA GLU A 288 16.83 8.94 -8.69
C GLU A 288 18.20 8.59 -9.29
N THR A 289 18.41 8.94 -10.57
CA THR A 289 19.70 8.70 -11.23
C THR A 289 20.79 9.62 -10.68
N ARG A 290 22.02 9.18 -10.82
CA ARG A 290 23.20 9.94 -10.39
C ARG A 290 24.17 10.05 -11.55
N LEU A 291 24.99 11.10 -11.56
CA LEU A 291 26.06 11.21 -12.54
C LEU A 291 27.16 10.15 -12.28
N LYS A 292 27.58 9.52 -13.36
CA LYS A 292 28.79 8.70 -13.40
C LYS A 292 29.97 9.64 -13.51
N ILE A 293 30.77 9.74 -12.48
CA ILE A 293 31.95 10.61 -12.45
C ILE A 293 33.17 9.73 -12.38
N ASP A 294 33.87 9.61 -13.50
CA ASP A 294 35.25 9.11 -13.51
C ASP A 294 36.20 10.31 -13.48
N ILE A 295 36.83 10.57 -12.33
CA ILE A 295 37.78 11.68 -12.17
C ILE A 295 38.95 11.54 -13.14
N GLY A 296 39.36 10.30 -13.47
CA GLY A 296 40.45 10.03 -14.40
C GLY A 296 40.18 10.58 -15.79
N ASP A 297 38.98 10.39 -16.32
CA ASP A 297 38.58 10.91 -17.63
C ASP A 297 38.60 12.43 -17.66
N TYR A 298 38.09 13.09 -16.62
CA TYR A 298 38.08 14.55 -16.52
C TYR A 298 39.48 15.17 -16.33
N MET A 299 40.41 14.44 -15.77
CA MET A 299 41.80 14.92 -15.66
C MET A 299 42.46 15.11 -17.02
N LEU A 300 42.02 14.40 -18.05
CA LEU A 300 42.49 14.46 -19.44
C LEU A 300 41.62 15.35 -20.34
N ASP A 301 40.44 15.75 -19.87
CA ASP A 301 39.47 16.55 -20.62
C ASP A 301 39.91 18.03 -20.69
N GLU A 302 40.03 18.57 -21.92
CA GLU A 302 40.40 19.97 -22.17
C GLU A 302 39.21 20.95 -22.04
N SER A 303 38.00 20.45 -21.76
CA SER A 303 36.79 21.26 -21.59
C SER A 303 36.78 22.03 -20.28
N LEU A 304 35.76 22.93 -20.13
CA LEU A 304 35.50 23.62 -18.88
C LEU A 304 35.23 22.64 -17.72
N LYS A 305 34.62 21.48 -18.00
CA LYS A 305 34.37 20.44 -17.02
C LYS A 305 35.67 19.83 -16.48
N GLY A 306 36.60 19.50 -17.38
CA GLY A 306 37.93 18.98 -17.01
C GLY A 306 38.75 20.00 -16.24
N GLU A 307 38.75 21.28 -16.65
CA GLU A 307 39.42 22.35 -15.92
C GLU A 307 38.88 22.52 -14.50
N TYR A 308 37.55 22.50 -14.35
CA TYR A 308 36.89 22.55 -13.04
C TYR A 308 37.31 21.38 -12.15
N VAL A 309 37.31 20.15 -12.66
CA VAL A 309 37.71 18.97 -11.92
C VAL A 309 39.18 19.03 -11.48
N ARG A 310 40.11 19.45 -12.40
CA ARG A 310 41.51 19.63 -12.06
C ARG A 310 41.70 20.65 -10.94
N GLN A 311 41.05 21.81 -11.03
CA GLN A 311 41.14 22.84 -9.99
C GLN A 311 40.67 22.33 -8.63
N VAL A 312 39.53 21.62 -8.55
CA VAL A 312 39.05 21.04 -7.28
C VAL A 312 40.00 19.97 -6.74
N MET A 313 40.55 19.13 -7.62
CA MET A 313 41.52 18.07 -7.23
C MET A 313 42.82 18.63 -6.71
N GLU A 314 43.32 19.71 -7.30
CA GLU A 314 44.57 20.38 -6.93
C GLU A 314 44.46 21.28 -5.70
N ASP A 315 43.24 21.68 -5.32
CA ASP A 315 43.01 22.55 -4.19
C ASP A 315 43.25 21.79 -2.85
N GLN A 316 44.33 22.17 -2.19
CA GLN A 316 44.71 21.58 -0.90
C GLN A 316 43.90 22.08 0.28
N SER A 317 43.09 23.12 0.09
CA SER A 317 42.17 23.64 1.16
C SER A 317 40.92 22.80 1.29
N ILE A 318 40.58 21.96 0.30
CA ILE A 318 39.39 21.09 0.28
C ILE A 318 39.81 19.70 0.81
N PRO A 319 39.08 19.19 1.87
CA PRO A 319 39.27 17.83 2.35
C PRO A 319 39.03 16.80 1.23
N GLU A 320 39.85 15.74 1.16
CA GLU A 320 39.72 14.69 0.14
C GLU A 320 38.32 14.04 0.11
N GLU A 321 37.67 13.92 1.28
CA GLU A 321 36.30 13.39 1.40
C GLU A 321 35.24 14.30 0.75
N ASP A 322 35.49 15.62 0.71
CA ASP A 322 34.54 16.61 0.15
C ASP A 322 34.75 16.81 -1.36
N LYS A 323 35.96 16.57 -1.89
CA LYS A 323 36.28 16.80 -3.30
C LYS A 323 35.31 16.09 -4.25
N LYS A 324 34.98 14.82 -3.98
CA LYS A 324 34.03 14.06 -4.83
C LYS A 324 32.62 14.68 -4.84
N ILE A 325 32.19 15.21 -3.71
CA ILE A 325 30.87 15.84 -3.55
C ILE A 325 30.86 17.17 -4.33
N ILE A 326 31.91 17.99 -4.16
CA ILE A 326 32.07 19.28 -4.83
C ILE A 326 32.13 19.09 -6.35
N ILE A 327 32.95 18.14 -6.83
CA ILE A 327 33.06 17.82 -8.26
C ILE A 327 31.66 17.44 -8.81
N ARG A 328 30.94 16.58 -8.13
CA ARG A 328 29.59 16.15 -8.56
C ARG A 328 28.66 17.34 -8.74
N TYR A 329 28.54 18.19 -7.72
CA TYR A 329 27.62 19.34 -7.76
C TYR A 329 28.04 20.36 -8.80
N GLY A 330 29.34 20.61 -8.97
CA GLY A 330 29.81 21.55 -9.99
C GLY A 330 29.61 21.04 -11.42
N LEU A 331 29.81 19.74 -11.66
CA LEU A 331 29.52 19.15 -12.98
C LEU A 331 28.02 19.18 -13.29
N GLN A 332 27.14 18.94 -12.30
CA GLN A 332 25.68 19.09 -12.43
C GLN A 332 25.31 20.53 -12.81
N ALA A 333 25.88 21.52 -12.12
CA ALA A 333 25.62 22.92 -12.39
C ALA A 333 26.12 23.34 -13.80
N ILE A 334 27.29 22.85 -14.22
CA ILE A 334 27.82 23.11 -15.58
C ILE A 334 26.94 22.44 -16.66
N ALA A 335 26.35 21.30 -16.36
CA ALA A 335 25.40 20.62 -17.25
C ALA A 335 23.99 21.28 -17.27
N GLY A 336 23.73 22.26 -16.40
CA GLY A 336 22.43 22.94 -16.29
C GLY A 336 21.36 22.15 -15.54
N GLU A 337 21.78 21.16 -14.75
CA GLU A 337 20.88 20.40 -13.89
C GLU A 337 20.61 21.14 -12.56
N GLU A 338 19.40 20.98 -12.00
CA GLU A 338 19.12 21.45 -10.65
C GLU A 338 19.94 20.65 -9.63
N VAL A 339 20.75 21.37 -8.85
CA VAL A 339 21.52 20.80 -7.74
C VAL A 339 20.57 20.53 -6.58
N GLN A 340 20.32 19.24 -6.29
CA GLN A 340 19.50 18.79 -5.17
C GLN A 340 20.36 18.38 -3.96
#